data_b2120d80990a46acf55db3e0c6ba8008
#
_entry.id   b2120d80990a46acf55db3e0c6ba8008
#
_cell.length_a   1.000
_cell.length_b   1.000
_cell.length_c   1.000
_cell.angle_alpha   90.00
_cell.angle_beta   90.00
_cell.angle_gamma   90.00
#
_symmetry.space_group_name_H-M   'P 1'
#
loop_
_entity.id
_entity.type
_entity.pdbx_description
1 polymer ?
#
loop_
_entity_poly.entity_id
_entity_poly.type
_entity_poly.pdbx_seq_one_letter_code
_entity_poly.pdbx_strand_id
1 'polypeptide(L)'
;VTKVFGVKRVEAVEVCQVDEKMQPIESTARIIPCDALILSVGLLPENEVAQMLGVELDPATKGAVVDQTLMTSVPGVFSCGNALHVNDLVDYVSLSGDQAGESAAEYCKGDKNAADRVPVEYDRAKFLYVVPQYYDKAAKDGMTMYFRPRSEFKKQSVTVASGSDALINKKFANLTSSEMEVLKSENISDRITDKITVSMEDMK
;
A
#
# COMPACT_ATOMS: atom_id res chain seq x y z
N VAL A 1 -11.76 15.67 -15.05
CA VAL A 1 -13.08 16.30 -15.29
C VAL A 1 -13.28 17.39 -14.28
N THR A 2 -13.50 18.61 -14.71
CA THR A 2 -13.69 19.79 -13.85
C THR A 2 -15.15 20.21 -13.77
N LYS A 3 -15.97 19.86 -14.78
CA LYS A 3 -17.37 20.23 -14.82
C LYS A 3 -18.20 19.22 -15.62
N VAL A 4 -19.44 19.01 -15.20
CA VAL A 4 -20.44 18.20 -15.91
C VAL A 4 -21.59 19.13 -16.30
N PHE A 5 -22.01 19.08 -17.55
CA PHE A 5 -23.11 19.86 -18.11
C PHE A 5 -24.34 18.97 -18.34
N GLY A 6 -25.51 19.58 -18.17
CA GLY A 6 -26.83 18.95 -18.32
C GLY A 6 -27.62 18.99 -17.03
N VAL A 7 -28.95 19.05 -17.14
CA VAL A 7 -29.86 19.14 -16.00
C VAL A 7 -30.59 17.81 -15.74
N LYS A 8 -31.13 17.19 -16.80
CA LYS A 8 -31.86 15.91 -16.71
C LYS A 8 -30.98 14.71 -17.07
N ARG A 9 -29.99 14.92 -17.92
CA ARG A 9 -28.97 13.96 -18.31
C ARG A 9 -27.68 14.70 -18.64
N VAL A 10 -26.58 13.96 -18.69
CA VAL A 10 -25.29 14.50 -19.14
C VAL A 10 -25.38 14.90 -20.61
N GLU A 11 -24.89 16.09 -20.95
CA GLU A 11 -24.83 16.64 -22.30
C GLU A 11 -23.38 16.88 -22.74
N ALA A 12 -22.50 17.18 -21.80
CA ALA A 12 -21.07 17.36 -22.03
C ALA A 12 -20.29 17.28 -20.71
N VAL A 13 -18.96 17.11 -20.81
CA VAL A 13 -18.03 17.28 -19.71
C VAL A 13 -16.91 18.24 -20.10
N GLU A 14 -16.43 19.02 -19.10
CA GLU A 14 -15.20 19.79 -19.24
C GLU A 14 -14.04 19.00 -18.65
N VAL A 15 -12.94 18.94 -19.39
CA VAL A 15 -11.70 18.29 -18.96
C VAL A 15 -10.54 19.27 -19.09
N CYS A 16 -9.62 19.24 -18.13
CA CYS A 16 -8.38 20.01 -18.12
C CYS A 16 -7.20 19.07 -17.98
N GLN A 17 -6.03 19.51 -18.44
CA GLN A 17 -4.76 18.95 -17.96
C GLN A 17 -4.57 19.33 -16.50
N VAL A 18 -3.76 18.58 -15.79
CA VAL A 18 -3.38 18.87 -14.40
C VAL A 18 -1.87 19.12 -14.31
N ASP A 19 -1.47 19.93 -13.35
CA ASP A 19 -0.06 20.15 -13.02
C ASP A 19 0.51 18.99 -12.17
N GLU A 20 1.77 19.11 -11.76
CA GLU A 20 2.47 18.13 -10.91
C GLU A 20 1.81 17.95 -9.53
N LYS A 21 0.99 18.90 -9.09
CA LYS A 21 0.23 18.85 -7.85
C LYS A 21 -1.23 18.40 -8.05
N MET A 22 -1.54 17.88 -9.24
CA MET A 22 -2.88 17.44 -9.64
C MET A 22 -3.93 18.59 -9.65
N GLN A 23 -3.49 19.86 -9.78
CA GLN A 23 -4.39 21.00 -9.90
C GLN A 23 -4.74 21.24 -11.37
N PRO A 24 -6.03 21.53 -11.69
CA PRO A 24 -6.45 21.81 -13.07
C PRO A 24 -5.74 23.04 -13.66
N ILE A 25 -5.21 22.89 -14.87
CA ILE A 25 -4.67 23.99 -15.67
C ILE A 25 -5.82 24.54 -16.54
N GLU A 26 -6.51 25.56 -16.06
CA GLU A 26 -7.73 26.11 -16.66
C GLU A 26 -7.56 26.48 -18.14
N SER A 27 -6.39 26.98 -18.54
CA SER A 27 -6.09 27.35 -19.94
C SER A 27 -6.12 26.16 -20.91
N THR A 28 -6.15 24.94 -20.39
CA THR A 28 -6.23 23.70 -21.20
C THR A 28 -7.64 23.11 -21.24
N ALA A 29 -8.62 23.82 -20.66
CA ALA A 29 -10.01 23.37 -20.59
C ALA A 29 -10.58 23.12 -21.99
N ARG A 30 -11.25 21.98 -22.14
CA ARG A 30 -12.00 21.62 -23.35
C ARG A 30 -13.29 20.95 -22.99
N ILE A 31 -14.33 21.22 -23.75
CA ILE A 31 -15.65 20.61 -23.61
C ILE A 31 -15.74 19.40 -24.54
N ILE A 32 -16.17 18.27 -24.00
CA ILE A 32 -16.40 17.03 -24.74
C ILE A 32 -17.90 16.73 -24.66
N PRO A 33 -18.65 16.82 -25.79
CA PRO A 33 -20.04 16.39 -25.82
C PRO A 33 -20.14 14.88 -25.53
N CYS A 34 -21.06 14.50 -24.66
CA CYS A 34 -21.30 13.08 -24.32
C CYS A 34 -22.67 12.91 -23.67
N ASP A 35 -23.27 11.73 -23.85
CA ASP A 35 -24.56 11.37 -23.28
C ASP A 35 -24.45 10.70 -21.91
N ALA A 36 -23.26 10.23 -21.55
CA ALA A 36 -22.96 9.57 -20.28
C ALA A 36 -21.51 9.82 -19.87
N LEU A 37 -21.26 9.83 -18.57
CA LEU A 37 -19.92 9.85 -17.97
C LEU A 37 -19.78 8.61 -17.10
N ILE A 38 -18.84 7.73 -17.47
CA ILE A 38 -18.48 6.56 -16.66
C ILE A 38 -17.25 6.91 -15.83
N LEU A 39 -17.38 6.84 -14.51
CA LEU A 39 -16.28 7.11 -13.57
C LEU A 39 -15.61 5.81 -13.16
N SER A 40 -14.30 5.73 -13.38
CA SER A 40 -13.44 4.66 -12.89
C SER A 40 -12.20 5.31 -12.27
N VAL A 41 -12.40 5.96 -11.12
CA VAL A 41 -11.42 6.84 -10.48
C VAL A 41 -10.61 6.17 -9.35
N GLY A 42 -10.72 4.85 -9.26
CA GLY A 42 -10.07 4.04 -8.24
C GLY A 42 -10.93 3.86 -6.98
N LEU A 43 -10.42 3.03 -6.09
CA LEU A 43 -11.02 2.73 -4.80
C LEU A 43 -10.35 3.58 -3.71
N LEU A 44 -11.12 3.90 -2.69
CA LEU A 44 -10.61 4.51 -1.44
C LEU A 44 -10.83 3.50 -0.30
N PRO A 45 -9.81 3.22 0.51
CA PRO A 45 -9.98 2.45 1.73
C PRO A 45 -10.96 3.15 2.68
N GLU A 46 -12.03 2.47 3.07
CA GLU A 46 -13.00 2.97 4.06
C GLU A 46 -12.56 2.52 5.45
N ASN A 47 -12.15 3.47 6.28
CA ASN A 47 -11.53 3.20 7.58
C ASN A 47 -12.14 4.03 8.73
N GLU A 48 -13.37 4.56 8.57
CA GLU A 48 -14.03 5.37 9.61
C GLU A 48 -14.16 4.61 10.92
N VAL A 49 -14.56 3.33 10.86
CA VAL A 49 -14.70 2.46 12.05
C VAL A 49 -13.34 2.23 12.71
N ALA A 50 -12.29 1.99 11.91
CA ALA A 50 -10.92 1.83 12.41
C ALA A 50 -10.41 3.11 13.09
N GLN A 51 -10.68 4.28 12.51
CA GLN A 51 -10.34 5.56 13.10
C GLN A 51 -11.07 5.81 14.43
N MET A 52 -12.35 5.42 14.53
CA MET A 52 -13.11 5.52 15.79
C MET A 52 -12.51 4.65 16.90
N LEU A 53 -11.82 3.57 16.56
CA LEU A 53 -11.06 2.71 17.49
C LEU A 53 -9.67 3.26 17.83
N GLY A 54 -9.27 4.38 17.22
CA GLY A 54 -7.93 4.96 17.42
C GLY A 54 -6.83 4.32 16.58
N VAL A 55 -7.17 3.57 15.53
CA VAL A 55 -6.19 2.98 14.60
C VAL A 55 -5.49 4.09 13.82
N GLU A 56 -4.16 4.05 13.78
CA GLU A 56 -3.36 4.94 12.95
C GLU A 56 -3.49 4.58 11.47
N LEU A 57 -3.70 5.59 10.62
CA LEU A 57 -3.76 5.41 9.17
C LEU A 57 -2.49 5.90 8.47
N ASP A 58 -2.04 5.13 7.48
CA ASP A 58 -0.94 5.53 6.59
C ASP A 58 -1.44 6.59 5.57
N PRO A 59 -0.81 7.76 5.50
CA PRO A 59 -1.21 8.81 4.56
C PRO A 59 -1.05 8.41 3.08
N ALA A 60 -0.22 7.42 2.76
CA ALA A 60 0.01 6.96 1.38
C ALA A 60 -1.06 5.97 0.93
N THR A 61 -1.36 4.94 1.72
CA THR A 61 -2.38 3.93 1.40
C THR A 61 -3.79 4.37 1.78
N LYS A 62 -3.94 5.27 2.75
CA LYS A 62 -5.21 5.60 3.45
C LYS A 62 -5.78 4.44 4.27
N GLY A 63 -5.05 3.32 4.34
CA GLY A 63 -5.37 2.17 5.17
C GLY A 63 -4.67 2.19 6.50
N ALA A 64 -4.95 1.20 7.35
CA ALA A 64 -4.33 1.08 8.66
C ALA A 64 -2.80 0.88 8.55
N VAL A 65 -2.06 1.47 9.47
CA VAL A 65 -0.66 1.12 9.74
C VAL A 65 -0.62 -0.24 10.42
N VAL A 66 0.12 -1.20 9.84
CA VAL A 66 0.16 -2.60 10.32
C VAL A 66 1.58 -3.14 10.40
N ASP A 67 1.74 -4.24 11.14
CA ASP A 67 2.93 -5.11 11.07
C ASP A 67 2.71 -6.30 10.10
N GLN A 68 3.70 -7.21 10.01
CA GLN A 68 3.64 -8.37 9.12
C GLN A 68 2.54 -9.37 9.48
N THR A 69 1.92 -9.27 10.64
CA THR A 69 0.75 -10.08 11.02
C THR A 69 -0.58 -9.43 10.63
N LEU A 70 -0.52 -8.25 10.03
CA LEU A 70 -1.65 -7.37 9.72
C LEU A 70 -2.35 -6.79 10.98
N MET A 71 -1.69 -6.87 12.15
CA MET A 71 -2.17 -6.20 13.36
C MET A 71 -1.87 -4.71 13.28
N THR A 72 -2.86 -3.89 13.62
CA THR A 72 -2.79 -2.43 13.56
C THR A 72 -2.01 -1.82 14.72
N SER A 73 -2.00 -0.50 14.82
CA SER A 73 -1.48 0.23 16.00
C SER A 73 -2.27 -0.08 17.28
N VAL A 74 -3.48 -0.61 17.17
CA VAL A 74 -4.32 -1.02 18.30
C VAL A 74 -4.23 -2.55 18.48
N PRO A 75 -3.70 -3.06 19.60
CA PRO A 75 -3.55 -4.48 19.83
C PRO A 75 -4.87 -5.25 19.71
N GLY A 76 -4.85 -6.37 18.98
CA GLY A 76 -6.03 -7.21 18.72
C GLY A 76 -6.95 -6.70 17.62
N VAL A 77 -6.61 -5.58 16.96
CA VAL A 77 -7.31 -5.06 15.79
C VAL A 77 -6.46 -5.33 14.55
N PHE A 78 -7.02 -6.02 13.56
CA PHE A 78 -6.35 -6.41 12.32
C PHE A 78 -7.02 -5.73 11.13
N SER A 79 -6.25 -5.44 10.08
CA SER A 79 -6.74 -4.84 8.85
C SER A 79 -6.27 -5.63 7.64
N CYS A 80 -7.17 -5.90 6.70
CA CYS A 80 -6.87 -6.66 5.47
C CYS A 80 -7.68 -6.16 4.28
N GLY A 81 -7.39 -6.70 3.10
CA GLY A 81 -8.09 -6.35 1.86
C GLY A 81 -7.96 -4.89 1.48
N ASN A 82 -9.00 -4.36 0.84
CA ASN A 82 -8.98 -2.98 0.34
C ASN A 82 -9.10 -1.91 1.44
N ALA A 83 -9.44 -2.29 2.67
CA ALA A 83 -9.35 -1.40 3.82
C ALA A 83 -7.90 -1.11 4.23
N LEU A 84 -6.97 -2.06 3.97
CA LEU A 84 -5.54 -1.90 4.24
C LEU A 84 -4.82 -1.12 3.14
N HIS A 85 -4.94 -1.56 1.91
CA HIS A 85 -4.50 -0.87 0.69
C HIS A 85 -5.29 -1.41 -0.50
N VAL A 86 -5.43 -0.63 -1.56
CA VAL A 86 -6.13 -1.08 -2.76
C VAL A 86 -5.32 -2.18 -3.45
N ASN A 87 -5.93 -3.35 -3.61
CA ASN A 87 -5.35 -4.51 -4.27
C ASN A 87 -5.74 -4.55 -5.75
N ASP A 88 -4.83 -4.99 -6.60
CA ASP A 88 -5.07 -5.11 -8.04
C ASP A 88 -5.85 -6.40 -8.39
N LEU A 89 -5.74 -7.43 -7.55
CA LEU A 89 -6.39 -8.72 -7.73
C LEU A 89 -7.18 -9.11 -6.46
N VAL A 90 -8.35 -9.70 -6.66
CA VAL A 90 -9.18 -10.22 -5.56
C VAL A 90 -8.47 -11.34 -4.78
N ASP A 91 -7.57 -12.07 -5.43
CA ASP A 91 -6.76 -13.10 -4.79
C ASP A 91 -5.91 -12.54 -3.64
N TYR A 92 -5.33 -11.35 -3.80
CA TYR A 92 -4.57 -10.68 -2.74
C TYR A 92 -5.49 -10.24 -1.58
N VAL A 93 -6.73 -9.83 -1.88
CA VAL A 93 -7.74 -9.52 -0.86
C VAL A 93 -8.01 -10.77 -0.02
N SER A 94 -8.27 -11.92 -0.67
CA SER A 94 -8.53 -13.19 0.02
C SER A 94 -7.34 -13.65 0.85
N LEU A 95 -6.13 -13.66 0.27
CA LEU A 95 -4.91 -14.02 0.98
C LEU A 95 -4.64 -13.15 2.21
N SER A 96 -4.91 -11.84 2.12
CA SER A 96 -4.76 -10.94 3.27
C SER A 96 -5.82 -11.21 4.35
N GLY A 97 -7.03 -11.61 3.94
CA GLY A 97 -8.09 -12.04 4.85
C GLY A 97 -7.71 -13.31 5.63
N ASP A 98 -7.20 -14.32 4.93
CA ASP A 98 -6.70 -15.55 5.53
C ASP A 98 -5.57 -15.27 6.52
N GLN A 99 -4.59 -14.46 6.12
CA GLN A 99 -3.48 -14.04 6.97
C GLN A 99 -3.94 -13.30 8.23
N ALA A 100 -4.87 -12.36 8.10
CA ALA A 100 -5.42 -11.61 9.24
C ALA A 100 -6.20 -12.55 10.19
N GLY A 101 -6.97 -13.50 9.63
CA GLY A 101 -7.72 -14.48 10.41
C GLY A 101 -6.81 -15.43 11.20
N GLU A 102 -5.76 -15.96 10.57
CA GLU A 102 -4.75 -16.79 11.23
C GLU A 102 -4.05 -15.99 12.35
N SER A 103 -3.61 -14.78 12.05
CA SER A 103 -2.92 -13.91 13.01
C SER A 103 -3.81 -13.55 14.20
N ALA A 104 -5.09 -13.26 13.97
CA ALA A 104 -6.06 -13.00 15.03
C ALA A 104 -6.28 -14.23 15.92
N ALA A 105 -6.34 -15.44 15.33
CA ALA A 105 -6.47 -16.69 16.08
C ALA A 105 -5.23 -16.96 16.95
N GLU A 106 -4.02 -16.72 16.43
CA GLU A 106 -2.78 -16.84 17.21
C GLU A 106 -2.72 -15.79 18.34
N TYR A 107 -3.10 -14.56 18.04
CA TYR A 107 -3.20 -13.50 19.08
C TYR A 107 -4.12 -13.89 20.24
N CYS A 108 -5.24 -14.57 19.96
CA CYS A 108 -6.15 -15.05 21.01
C CYS A 108 -5.57 -16.18 21.86
N LYS A 109 -4.61 -16.96 21.34
CA LYS A 109 -3.98 -18.08 22.06
C LYS A 109 -2.72 -17.66 22.84
N GLY A 110 -2.04 -16.60 22.37
CA GLY A 110 -0.69 -16.24 22.81
C GLY A 110 -0.61 -15.03 23.72
N ASP A 111 0.65 -14.64 23.96
CA ASP A 111 0.99 -13.45 24.72
C ASP A 111 0.76 -12.18 23.89
N LYS A 112 0.01 -11.25 24.44
CA LYS A 112 -0.59 -10.11 23.72
C LYS A 112 0.31 -8.89 23.60
N ASN A 113 1.62 -9.08 23.65
CA ASN A 113 2.58 -7.97 23.64
C ASN A 113 3.12 -7.71 22.24
N ALA A 114 2.57 -6.73 21.54
CA ALA A 114 3.18 -6.11 20.36
C ALA A 114 4.30 -5.15 20.77
N ALA A 115 5.34 -5.66 21.46
CA ALA A 115 6.28 -4.81 22.18
C ALA A 115 7.61 -4.56 21.44
N ASP A 116 7.88 -5.27 20.33
CA ASP A 116 9.19 -5.17 19.65
C ASP A 116 9.03 -4.91 18.13
N ARG A 117 8.28 -3.85 17.80
CA ARG A 117 8.05 -3.43 16.42
C ARG A 117 9.20 -2.58 15.91
N VAL A 118 9.81 -3.00 14.81
CA VAL A 118 10.79 -2.20 14.07
C VAL A 118 10.16 -1.58 12.83
N PRO A 119 10.52 -0.33 12.47
CA PRO A 119 9.93 0.34 11.32
C PRO A 119 10.44 -0.22 10.00
N VAL A 120 9.58 -0.16 8.97
CA VAL A 120 9.92 -0.38 7.57
C VAL A 120 10.04 0.98 6.89
N GLU A 121 11.26 1.34 6.50
CA GLU A 121 11.57 2.61 5.83
C GLU A 121 11.77 2.39 4.33
N TYR A 122 11.36 3.36 3.53
CA TYR A 122 11.53 3.31 2.07
C TYR A 122 11.69 4.70 1.46
N ASP A 123 12.31 4.77 0.29
CA ASP A 123 12.45 6.01 -0.49
C ASP A 123 11.11 6.40 -1.13
N ARG A 124 10.48 7.43 -0.61
CA ARG A 124 9.20 7.96 -1.12
C ARG A 124 9.30 8.59 -2.51
N ALA A 125 10.49 8.84 -3.03
CA ALA A 125 10.66 9.26 -4.41
C ALA A 125 10.49 8.09 -5.40
N LYS A 126 10.73 6.85 -4.94
CA LYS A 126 10.65 5.63 -5.77
C LYS A 126 9.39 4.81 -5.50
N PHE A 127 8.93 4.77 -4.26
CA PHE A 127 7.75 4.01 -3.85
C PHE A 127 6.59 4.93 -3.50
N LEU A 128 5.41 4.60 -3.97
CA LEU A 128 4.17 5.26 -3.57
C LEU A 128 3.79 4.83 -2.15
N TYR A 129 3.89 3.54 -1.87
CA TYR A 129 3.74 2.95 -0.54
C TYR A 129 4.49 1.62 -0.44
N VAL A 130 4.73 1.20 0.80
CA VAL A 130 5.17 -0.13 1.21
C VAL A 130 4.32 -0.57 2.39
N VAL A 131 3.83 -1.81 2.38
CA VAL A 131 3.04 -2.45 3.44
C VAL A 131 3.64 -3.83 3.70
N PRO A 132 3.85 -4.23 4.96
CA PRO A 132 3.54 -3.54 6.22
C PRO A 132 4.52 -2.39 6.51
N GLN A 133 4.12 -1.50 7.42
CA GLN A 133 4.95 -0.37 7.87
C GLN A 133 5.84 -0.72 9.06
N TYR A 134 5.55 -1.82 9.74
CA TYR A 134 6.33 -2.34 10.85
C TYR A 134 6.57 -3.85 10.71
N TYR A 135 7.58 -4.33 11.42
CA TYR A 135 7.82 -5.75 11.66
C TYR A 135 7.89 -6.00 13.15
N ASP A 136 7.07 -6.90 13.68
CA ASP A 136 7.09 -7.32 15.08
C ASP A 136 7.97 -8.56 15.22
N LYS A 137 9.11 -8.42 15.90
CA LYS A 137 10.06 -9.51 16.13
C LYS A 137 9.52 -10.61 17.06
N ALA A 138 8.54 -10.28 17.89
CA ALA A 138 7.91 -11.24 18.81
C ALA A 138 6.81 -12.08 18.14
N ALA A 139 6.39 -11.70 16.94
CA ALA A 139 5.34 -12.41 16.20
C ALA A 139 5.90 -13.53 15.31
N LYS A 140 5.00 -14.17 14.54
CA LYS A 140 5.35 -15.21 13.58
C LYS A 140 6.42 -14.72 12.59
N ASP A 141 7.42 -15.54 12.36
CA ASP A 141 8.49 -15.27 11.41
C ASP A 141 7.98 -15.25 9.97
N GLY A 142 8.70 -14.52 9.14
CA GLY A 142 8.35 -14.30 7.74
C GLY A 142 7.59 -13.01 7.52
N MET A 143 7.59 -12.54 6.27
CA MET A 143 6.92 -11.32 5.88
C MET A 143 6.46 -11.39 4.42
N THR A 144 5.20 -11.07 4.18
CA THR A 144 4.71 -10.71 2.86
C THR A 144 4.65 -9.20 2.79
N MET A 145 5.39 -8.61 1.85
CA MET A 145 5.46 -7.17 1.65
C MET A 145 4.83 -6.81 0.32
N TYR A 146 3.99 -5.81 0.33
CA TYR A 146 3.38 -5.22 -0.86
C TYR A 146 3.96 -3.83 -1.08
N PHE A 147 4.27 -3.49 -2.32
CA PHE A 147 4.67 -2.14 -2.66
C PHE A 147 4.12 -1.71 -4.02
N ARG A 148 3.98 -0.41 -4.19
CA ARG A 148 3.62 0.18 -5.47
C ARG A 148 4.68 1.19 -5.88
N PRO A 149 5.27 1.05 -7.10
CA PRO A 149 6.20 2.05 -7.62
C PRO A 149 5.51 3.39 -7.83
N ARG A 150 6.24 4.49 -7.67
CA ARG A 150 5.68 5.84 -7.88
C ARG A 150 5.53 6.20 -9.35
N SER A 151 6.35 5.62 -10.21
CA SER A 151 6.37 5.85 -11.66
C SER A 151 6.82 4.59 -12.40
N GLU A 152 7.00 4.70 -13.68
CA GLU A 152 7.59 3.62 -14.49
C GLU A 152 9.10 3.56 -14.28
N PHE A 153 9.60 2.36 -13.98
CA PHE A 153 11.03 2.06 -13.86
C PHE A 153 11.36 0.81 -14.69
N LYS A 154 12.52 0.82 -15.32
CA LYS A 154 13.03 -0.32 -16.10
C LYS A 154 14.31 -0.86 -15.47
N LYS A 155 14.44 -2.19 -15.50
CA LYS A 155 15.66 -2.90 -15.04
C LYS A 155 16.07 -2.50 -13.62
N GLN A 156 15.17 -2.68 -12.67
CA GLN A 156 15.40 -2.36 -11.26
C GLN A 156 15.68 -3.61 -10.42
N SER A 157 16.49 -3.45 -9.40
CA SER A 157 16.63 -4.38 -8.29
C SER A 157 16.01 -3.77 -7.05
N VAL A 158 15.02 -4.44 -6.46
CA VAL A 158 14.44 -4.06 -5.18
C VAL A 158 15.06 -4.91 -4.09
N THR A 159 15.64 -4.25 -3.10
CA THR A 159 16.29 -4.89 -1.95
C THR A 159 15.57 -4.51 -0.67
N VAL A 160 15.24 -5.53 0.13
CA VAL A 160 14.80 -5.37 1.53
C VAL A 160 15.99 -5.77 2.40
N ALA A 161 16.43 -4.89 3.27
CA ALA A 161 17.60 -5.12 4.11
C ALA A 161 17.36 -4.68 5.56
N SER A 162 18.10 -5.27 6.49
CA SER A 162 18.20 -4.80 7.87
C SER A 162 19.69 -4.65 8.23
N GLY A 163 20.11 -3.42 8.55
CA GLY A 163 21.52 -3.09 8.66
C GLY A 163 22.26 -3.38 7.35
N SER A 164 23.31 -4.22 7.44
CA SER A 164 24.09 -4.66 6.27
C SER A 164 23.57 -5.96 5.64
N ASP A 165 22.55 -6.59 6.21
CA ASP A 165 22.05 -7.88 5.76
C ASP A 165 20.88 -7.71 4.78
N ALA A 166 21.06 -8.21 3.56
CA ALA A 166 20.02 -8.25 2.53
C ALA A 166 19.07 -9.43 2.77
N LEU A 167 17.85 -9.15 3.21
CA LEU A 167 16.82 -10.15 3.49
C LEU A 167 16.17 -10.65 2.21
N ILE A 168 15.89 -9.74 1.28
CA ILE A 168 15.31 -10.04 -0.04
C ILE A 168 16.04 -9.19 -1.09
N ASN A 169 16.32 -9.80 -2.24
CA ASN A 169 16.72 -9.07 -3.45
C ASN A 169 15.97 -9.65 -4.65
N LYS A 170 15.11 -8.83 -5.28
CA LYS A 170 14.33 -9.25 -6.45
C LYS A 170 14.56 -8.27 -7.61
N LYS A 171 14.82 -8.85 -8.78
CA LYS A 171 15.03 -8.09 -10.02
C LYS A 171 13.75 -7.98 -10.81
N PHE A 172 13.49 -6.80 -11.36
CA PHE A 172 12.32 -6.49 -12.16
C PHE A 172 12.75 -5.92 -13.50
N ALA A 173 12.25 -6.48 -14.59
CA ALA A 173 12.47 -5.94 -15.94
C ALA A 173 11.74 -4.61 -16.13
N ASN A 174 10.51 -4.54 -15.64
CA ASN A 174 9.67 -3.35 -15.65
C ASN A 174 8.90 -3.28 -14.33
N LEU A 175 8.71 -2.06 -13.85
CA LEU A 175 7.83 -1.70 -12.74
C LEU A 175 6.95 -0.55 -13.21
N THR A 176 5.67 -0.56 -12.87
CA THR A 176 4.72 0.48 -13.25
C THR A 176 3.86 0.90 -12.06
N SER A 177 3.52 2.18 -11.99
CA SER A 177 2.68 2.72 -10.91
C SER A 177 1.25 2.18 -10.90
N SER A 178 0.80 1.57 -12.01
CA SER A 178 -0.51 0.91 -12.11
C SER A 178 -0.55 -0.47 -11.46
N GLU A 179 0.62 -1.10 -11.19
CA GLU A 179 0.71 -2.47 -10.67
C GLU A 179 1.35 -2.51 -9.29
N MET A 180 0.76 -3.33 -8.42
CA MET A 180 1.29 -3.63 -7.10
C MET A 180 2.19 -4.87 -7.17
N GLU A 181 3.34 -4.79 -6.54
CA GLU A 181 4.30 -5.88 -6.48
C GLU A 181 4.32 -6.54 -5.09
N VAL A 182 4.68 -7.82 -5.08
CA VAL A 182 4.75 -8.64 -3.86
C VAL A 182 6.15 -9.21 -3.68
N LEU A 183 6.66 -9.08 -2.46
CA LEU A 183 7.88 -9.73 -1.97
C LEU A 183 7.52 -10.64 -0.81
N LYS A 184 8.14 -11.82 -0.76
CA LYS A 184 7.94 -12.76 0.35
C LYS A 184 9.30 -13.19 0.89
N SER A 185 9.41 -13.29 2.20
CA SER A 185 10.58 -13.81 2.88
C SER A 185 10.15 -14.63 4.10
N GLU A 186 10.94 -15.66 4.40
CA GLU A 186 10.79 -16.52 5.55
C GLU A 186 12.12 -16.57 6.32
N ASN A 187 12.08 -16.93 7.59
CA ASN A 187 13.26 -17.09 8.44
C ASN A 187 14.12 -15.82 8.50
N ILE A 188 13.50 -14.67 8.81
CA ILE A 188 14.17 -13.37 8.84
C ILE A 188 14.25 -12.74 10.23
N SER A 189 13.51 -13.22 11.23
CA SER A 189 13.40 -12.63 12.56
C SER A 189 14.76 -12.37 13.20
N ASP A 190 15.65 -13.36 13.21
CA ASP A 190 16.98 -13.28 13.81
C ASP A 190 17.94 -12.34 13.05
N ARG A 191 17.59 -11.94 11.84
CA ARG A 191 18.36 -11.08 10.94
C ARG A 191 17.94 -9.62 11.00
N ILE A 192 16.84 -9.33 11.72
CA ILE A 192 16.29 -7.98 11.83
C ILE A 192 16.88 -7.26 13.04
N THR A 193 17.48 -6.10 12.80
CA THR A 193 18.08 -5.24 13.82
C THR A 193 17.08 -4.19 14.33
N ASP A 194 17.33 -2.94 14.09
CA ASP A 194 16.56 -1.78 14.56
C ASP A 194 15.57 -1.25 13.55
N LYS A 195 15.75 -1.58 12.26
CA LYS A 195 14.86 -1.22 11.17
C LYS A 195 15.01 -2.11 9.95
N ILE A 196 13.99 -2.09 9.09
CA ILE A 196 14.02 -2.65 7.75
C ILE A 196 14.03 -1.49 6.74
N THR A 197 14.88 -1.58 5.72
CA THR A 197 14.95 -0.59 4.64
C THR A 197 14.61 -1.23 3.32
N VAL A 198 13.71 -0.61 2.56
CA VAL A 198 13.36 -1.01 1.20
C VAL A 198 13.96 -0.01 0.21
N SER A 199 14.85 -0.50 -0.62
CA SER A 199 15.54 0.29 -1.65
C SER A 199 15.29 -0.24 -3.06
N MET A 200 15.44 0.63 -4.04
CA MET A 200 15.34 0.30 -5.46
C MET A 200 16.52 0.92 -6.19
N GLU A 201 17.24 0.13 -6.97
CA GLU A 201 18.43 0.54 -7.70
C GLU A 201 18.43 0.02 -9.12
N ASP A 202 19.10 0.74 -10.04
CA ASP A 202 19.28 0.28 -11.41
C ASP A 202 20.09 -1.02 -11.44
N MET A 203 19.64 -1.99 -12.22
CA MET A 203 20.43 -3.19 -12.47
C MET A 203 21.68 -2.83 -13.29
N LYS A 204 22.81 -3.19 -12.76
CA LYS A 204 24.09 -3.09 -13.48
C LYS A 204 24.18 -4.07 -14.62
#